data_8883d1d9f199927bd0b673657b4eb65d
#
_entry.id   8883d1d9f199927bd0b673657b4eb65d
#
_cell.length_a   1.000
_cell.length_b   1.000
_cell.length_c   1.000
_cell.angle_alpha   90.00
_cell.angle_beta   90.00
_cell.angle_gamma   90.00
#
_symmetry.space_group_name_H-M   'P 1'
#
loop_
_entity.id
_entity.type
_entity.pdbx_description
1 polymer ?
#
loop_
_entity_poly.entity_id
_entity_poly.type
_entity_poly.pdbx_seq_one_letter_code
_entity_poly.pdbx_strand_id
1 'polypeptide(L)'
;MKELIRQDLDHALSRRKLISGLAGLGMSTVAVKALAQSSTQPAVAPVIRPKPGETLVYDDFSVGGWPSPRWFKFRSAEYNFWDPATVVRAPGAPENTLTIDLPRFTTSHPNHVKALMLSTTAFDLEESRGFTVRVEMAVRTFGTEHNAFGLEPGDPRLANGALVMIDTETGMVFDFFVSNDRIRPLYERLTFKRKELGPYPAYSILGETVPTQMGDWHLYEIRYDRAGDRVEWWIDGKLIAARGRIGAPDGMDGPIVKLRRPHIGGGLFTLLDDLNNDRVAADDNPRTPGFIRSNWDDRFGQGGQVSFRKFEIQAS
;
A
#
# COMPACT_ATOMS: atom_id res chain seq x y z
N MET A 1 19.32 23.82 33.87
CA MET A 1 18.68 22.55 33.44
C MET A 1 17.15 22.63 33.42
N LYS A 2 16.45 23.17 34.42
CA LYS A 2 14.99 23.32 34.40
C LYS A 2 14.47 24.35 33.39
N GLU A 3 15.19 25.42 33.10
CA GLU A 3 14.81 26.44 32.11
C GLU A 3 14.96 25.99 30.68
N LEU A 4 15.96 25.19 30.35
CA LEU A 4 16.13 24.58 29.01
C LEU A 4 14.98 23.63 28.66
N ILE A 5 14.52 22.83 29.64
CA ILE A 5 13.38 21.93 29.44
C ILE A 5 12.07 22.70 29.23
N ARG A 6 11.94 23.89 29.83
CA ARG A 6 10.74 24.74 29.67
C ARG A 6 10.68 25.43 28.30
N GLN A 7 11.84 25.87 27.78
CA GLN A 7 11.90 26.45 26.43
C GLN A 7 11.60 25.43 25.34
N ASP A 8 12.06 24.19 25.48
CA ASP A 8 11.76 23.12 24.51
C ASP A 8 10.29 22.71 24.54
N LEU A 9 9.64 22.71 25.70
CA LEU A 9 8.19 22.45 25.82
C LEU A 9 7.35 23.57 25.20
N ASP A 10 7.71 24.82 25.38
CA ASP A 10 6.99 25.96 24.80
C ASP A 10 7.18 26.03 23.26
N HIS A 11 8.34 25.63 22.75
CA HIS A 11 8.57 25.49 21.32
C HIS A 11 7.78 24.33 20.69
N ALA A 12 7.67 23.20 21.41
CA ALA A 12 6.88 22.06 20.96
C ALA A 12 5.36 22.38 20.95
N LEU A 13 4.88 23.11 21.97
CA LEU A 13 3.49 23.54 22.06
C LEU A 13 3.14 24.62 21.02
N SER A 14 4.07 25.53 20.71
CA SER A 14 3.89 26.56 19.67
C SER A 14 3.83 25.95 18.29
N ARG A 15 4.66 24.97 17.98
CA ARG A 15 4.62 24.23 16.71
C ARG A 15 3.34 23.41 16.55
N ARG A 16 2.83 22.79 17.62
CA ARG A 16 1.54 22.08 17.60
C ARG A 16 0.37 23.01 17.31
N LYS A 17 0.36 24.23 17.83
CA LYS A 17 -0.69 25.22 17.54
C LYS A 17 -0.60 25.77 16.11
N LEU A 18 0.58 25.91 15.53
CA LEU A 18 0.77 26.34 14.15
C LEU A 18 0.32 25.26 13.15
N ILE A 19 0.63 23.99 13.44
CA ILE A 19 0.24 22.86 12.59
C ILE A 19 -1.26 22.56 12.70
N SER A 20 -1.86 22.72 13.88
CA SER A 20 -3.32 22.59 14.05
C SER A 20 -4.12 23.71 13.36
N GLY A 21 -3.54 24.90 13.22
CA GLY A 21 -4.18 26.03 12.55
C GLY A 21 -4.18 25.94 11.02
N LEU A 22 -3.19 25.31 10.43
CA LEU A 22 -3.06 25.09 8.98
C LEU A 22 -3.76 23.81 8.50
N ALA A 23 -3.86 22.79 9.34
CA ALA A 23 -4.56 21.55 9.02
C ALA A 23 -6.11 21.68 9.02
N GLY A 24 -6.64 22.81 9.52
CA GLY A 24 -8.08 23.06 9.58
C GLY A 24 -8.70 23.61 8.30
N LEU A 25 -7.92 24.07 7.35
CA LEU A 25 -8.43 24.74 6.15
C LEU A 25 -7.87 24.08 4.88
N GLY A 26 -8.61 23.15 4.33
CA GLY A 26 -8.59 22.93 2.88
C GLY A 26 -7.85 21.72 2.34
N MET A 27 -6.95 21.02 3.07
CA MET A 27 -6.19 19.93 2.45
C MET A 27 -6.99 18.63 2.24
N SER A 28 -7.99 18.35 3.05
CA SER A 28 -8.76 17.10 2.95
C SER A 28 -9.79 17.07 1.81
N THR A 29 -10.27 18.24 1.39
CA THR A 29 -11.22 18.34 0.26
C THR A 29 -10.51 18.33 -1.08
N VAL A 30 -9.27 18.79 -1.15
CA VAL A 30 -8.47 18.82 -2.37
C VAL A 30 -7.93 17.44 -2.70
N ALA A 31 -7.43 16.69 -1.71
CA ALA A 31 -6.93 15.32 -1.93
C ALA A 31 -8.04 14.35 -2.40
N VAL A 32 -9.25 14.48 -1.85
CA VAL A 32 -10.40 13.66 -2.30
C VAL A 32 -10.85 14.05 -3.71
N LYS A 33 -10.87 15.36 -4.03
CA LYS A 33 -11.13 15.81 -5.41
C LYS A 33 -9.98 15.41 -6.34
N ALA A 34 -8.73 15.41 -5.88
CA ALA A 34 -7.57 15.06 -6.65
C ALA A 34 -7.54 13.56 -7.01
N LEU A 35 -7.86 12.67 -6.08
CA LEU A 35 -8.04 11.24 -6.37
C LEU A 35 -9.18 10.99 -7.38
N ALA A 36 -10.22 11.83 -7.36
CA ALA A 36 -11.35 11.72 -8.28
C ALA A 36 -11.11 12.41 -9.65
N GLN A 37 -10.20 13.36 -9.74
CA GLN A 37 -10.12 14.25 -10.91
C GLN A 37 -8.86 14.12 -11.76
N SER A 38 -7.82 13.41 -11.30
CA SER A 38 -6.54 13.41 -12.02
C SER A 38 -5.88 12.05 -12.23
N SER A 39 -6.58 10.98 -11.90
CA SER A 39 -6.15 9.68 -12.38
C SER A 39 -6.40 9.63 -13.91
N THR A 40 -5.50 9.09 -14.67
CA THR A 40 -5.79 8.59 -16.01
C THR A 40 -6.80 7.43 -15.97
N GLN A 41 -7.44 7.26 -14.83
CA GLN A 41 -8.57 6.38 -14.62
C GLN A 41 -9.69 6.85 -15.56
N PRO A 42 -10.31 5.98 -16.34
CA PRO A 42 -11.48 6.32 -17.13
C PRO A 42 -12.53 6.97 -16.22
N ALA A 43 -13.25 7.96 -16.73
CA ALA A 43 -14.22 8.76 -15.97
C ALA A 43 -15.23 7.91 -15.16
N VAL A 44 -15.43 6.67 -15.58
CA VAL A 44 -16.11 5.61 -14.82
C VAL A 44 -15.28 4.35 -15.02
N ALA A 45 -14.64 3.86 -13.96
CA ALA A 45 -13.95 2.58 -14.02
C ALA A 45 -14.97 1.48 -14.38
N PRO A 46 -14.64 0.57 -15.28
CA PRO A 46 -15.45 -0.63 -15.48
C PRO A 46 -15.65 -1.34 -14.14
N VAL A 47 -16.86 -1.75 -13.86
CA VAL A 47 -17.18 -2.49 -12.65
C VAL A 47 -17.47 -3.93 -13.04
N ILE A 48 -16.72 -4.87 -12.48
CA ILE A 48 -17.00 -6.29 -12.61
C ILE A 48 -17.62 -6.77 -11.29
N ARG A 49 -18.70 -7.51 -11.40
CA ARG A 49 -19.33 -8.23 -10.30
C ARG A 49 -19.05 -9.73 -10.47
N PRO A 50 -18.00 -10.26 -9.82
CA PRO A 50 -17.70 -11.69 -9.90
C PRO A 50 -18.85 -12.49 -9.31
N LYS A 51 -19.21 -13.60 -9.96
CA LYS A 51 -20.27 -14.49 -9.45
C LYS A 51 -19.71 -15.36 -8.31
N PRO A 52 -20.52 -15.66 -7.29
CA PRO A 52 -20.09 -16.59 -6.24
C PRO A 52 -19.61 -17.92 -6.82
N GLY A 53 -18.44 -18.39 -6.37
CA GLY A 53 -17.79 -19.60 -6.85
C GLY A 53 -17.04 -19.46 -8.18
N GLU A 54 -17.10 -18.29 -8.86
CA GLU A 54 -16.37 -18.04 -10.08
C GLU A 54 -14.91 -17.65 -9.78
N THR A 55 -13.98 -18.25 -10.52
CA THR A 55 -12.58 -17.81 -10.58
C THR A 55 -12.36 -17.10 -11.90
N LEU A 56 -12.00 -15.85 -11.85
CA LEU A 56 -11.67 -15.01 -13.00
C LEU A 56 -10.16 -14.80 -13.06
N VAL A 57 -9.54 -15.17 -14.19
CA VAL A 57 -8.19 -14.72 -14.52
C VAL A 57 -8.28 -13.28 -14.99
N TYR A 58 -7.87 -12.35 -14.13
CA TYR A 58 -7.89 -10.93 -14.47
C TYR A 58 -6.83 -10.59 -15.51
N ASP A 59 -5.60 -11.06 -15.30
CA ASP A 59 -4.51 -10.96 -16.27
C ASP A 59 -3.50 -12.09 -16.03
N ASP A 60 -3.14 -12.80 -17.09
CA ASP A 60 -2.08 -13.82 -17.09
C ASP A 60 -0.82 -13.35 -17.82
N PHE A 61 -0.81 -12.08 -18.25
CA PHE A 61 0.27 -11.45 -19.00
C PHE A 61 0.73 -12.19 -20.25
N SER A 62 -0.10 -13.07 -20.80
CA SER A 62 0.18 -13.78 -22.06
C SER A 62 0.18 -12.83 -23.26
N VAL A 63 -0.59 -11.74 -23.18
CA VAL A 63 -0.56 -10.64 -24.14
C VAL A 63 0.45 -9.61 -23.63
N GLY A 64 1.56 -9.49 -24.33
CA GLY A 64 2.60 -8.52 -23.97
C GLY A 64 2.22 -7.08 -24.26
N GLY A 65 3.05 -6.18 -23.74
CA GLY A 65 2.96 -4.74 -23.99
C GLY A 65 2.54 -3.92 -22.78
N TRP A 66 3.10 -2.73 -22.72
CA TRP A 66 2.79 -1.71 -21.74
C TRP A 66 2.73 -0.34 -22.40
N PRO A 67 1.73 0.53 -22.16
CA PRO A 67 0.63 0.34 -21.21
C PRO A 67 -0.39 -0.73 -21.64
N SER A 68 -1.00 -1.38 -20.67
CA SER A 68 -2.05 -2.37 -20.85
C SER A 68 -3.42 -1.73 -20.54
N PRO A 69 -4.50 -2.10 -21.27
CA PRO A 69 -5.84 -1.60 -20.96
C PRO A 69 -6.39 -2.10 -19.63
N ARG A 70 -5.80 -3.14 -19.07
CA ARG A 70 -6.21 -3.72 -17.77
C ARG A 70 -5.62 -3.00 -16.56
N TRP A 71 -4.54 -2.22 -16.77
CA TRP A 71 -3.77 -1.61 -15.71
C TRP A 71 -3.57 -0.12 -15.96
N PHE A 72 -3.63 0.68 -14.92
CA PHE A 72 -3.25 2.08 -15.00
C PHE A 72 -2.17 2.42 -13.98
N LYS A 73 -1.33 3.39 -14.31
CA LYS A 73 -0.40 4.00 -13.38
C LYS A 73 -1.17 4.82 -12.40
N PHE A 74 -1.10 4.49 -11.12
CA PHE A 74 -1.79 5.28 -10.11
C PHE A 74 -1.13 6.64 -9.97
N ARG A 75 -1.92 7.71 -10.12
CA ARG A 75 -1.49 9.10 -10.00
C ARG A 75 -2.60 9.91 -9.36
N SER A 76 -2.22 10.90 -8.53
CA SER A 76 -3.14 11.92 -8.07
C SER A 76 -2.70 13.30 -8.60
N ALA A 77 -3.57 14.31 -8.57
CA ALA A 77 -3.25 15.65 -9.07
C ALA A 77 -2.02 16.26 -8.41
N GLU A 78 -1.82 15.95 -7.14
CA GLU A 78 -0.75 16.52 -6.31
C GLU A 78 0.45 15.58 -6.18
N TYR A 79 0.25 14.28 -6.39
CA TYR A 79 1.27 13.26 -6.15
C TYR A 79 1.43 12.37 -7.38
N ASN A 80 2.63 12.35 -7.89
CA ASN A 80 3.00 11.41 -8.93
C ASN A 80 3.49 10.11 -8.26
N PHE A 81 2.58 9.13 -8.09
CA PHE A 81 2.92 7.80 -7.58
C PHE A 81 3.64 6.93 -8.62
N TRP A 82 4.44 7.58 -9.45
CA TRP A 82 5.20 6.93 -10.49
C TRP A 82 6.51 7.66 -10.71
N ASP A 83 7.58 7.09 -10.20
CA ASP A 83 8.92 7.61 -10.43
C ASP A 83 9.24 7.56 -11.93
N PRO A 84 9.69 8.67 -12.55
CA PRO A 84 9.90 8.74 -13.99
C PRO A 84 10.96 7.77 -14.54
N ALA A 85 11.87 7.30 -13.69
CA ALA A 85 12.86 6.29 -14.06
C ALA A 85 12.31 4.86 -14.09
N THR A 86 11.04 4.65 -13.71
CA THR A 86 10.43 3.31 -13.69
C THR A 86 10.26 2.76 -15.10
N VAL A 87 10.78 1.57 -15.30
CA VAL A 87 10.61 0.78 -16.51
C VAL A 87 9.62 -0.36 -16.26
N VAL A 88 8.66 -0.54 -17.14
CA VAL A 88 7.75 -1.69 -17.11
C VAL A 88 8.04 -2.59 -18.29
N ARG A 89 8.25 -3.87 -18.02
CA ARG A 89 8.44 -4.92 -19.02
C ARG A 89 7.28 -5.90 -18.95
N ALA A 90 6.63 -6.13 -20.07
CA ALA A 90 5.57 -7.12 -20.23
C ALA A 90 5.80 -7.83 -21.58
N PRO A 91 6.69 -8.84 -21.64
CA PRO A 91 7.08 -9.49 -22.89
C PRO A 91 5.96 -10.35 -23.53
N GLY A 92 4.96 -10.75 -22.73
CA GLY A 92 3.94 -11.69 -23.17
C GLY A 92 4.41 -13.14 -23.08
N ALA A 93 3.75 -14.02 -23.85
CA ALA A 93 4.17 -15.43 -23.93
C ALA A 93 5.55 -15.57 -24.59
N PRO A 94 6.42 -16.50 -24.15
CA PRO A 94 6.15 -17.53 -23.14
C PRO A 94 6.42 -17.10 -21.68
N GLU A 95 6.99 -15.92 -21.42
CA GLU A 95 7.40 -15.50 -20.08
C GLU A 95 6.18 -15.23 -19.18
N ASN A 96 5.08 -14.72 -19.74
CA ASN A 96 3.83 -14.46 -19.05
C ASN A 96 4.02 -13.66 -17.76
N THR A 97 4.86 -12.62 -17.83
CA THR A 97 5.21 -11.80 -16.66
C THR A 97 5.00 -10.32 -16.94
N LEU A 98 4.68 -9.57 -15.88
CA LEU A 98 4.82 -8.13 -15.86
C LEU A 98 5.84 -7.77 -14.78
N THR A 99 6.84 -6.99 -15.15
CA THR A 99 7.88 -6.53 -14.23
C THR A 99 7.90 -5.00 -14.17
N ILE A 100 7.80 -4.47 -12.96
CA ILE A 100 8.05 -3.06 -12.66
C ILE A 100 9.47 -2.97 -12.10
N ASP A 101 10.33 -2.23 -12.77
CA ASP A 101 11.74 -2.15 -12.49
C ASP A 101 12.16 -0.69 -12.26
N LEU A 102 12.69 -0.42 -11.10
CA LEU A 102 13.20 0.89 -10.70
C LEU A 102 14.49 0.67 -9.89
N PRO A 103 15.61 0.46 -10.57
CA PRO A 103 16.88 0.09 -9.92
C PRO A 103 17.36 1.11 -8.90
N ARG A 104 16.89 2.37 -9.03
CA ARG A 104 17.18 3.45 -8.09
C ARG A 104 16.03 4.42 -8.03
N PHE A 105 15.56 4.74 -6.82
CA PHE A 105 14.56 5.77 -6.62
C PHE A 105 15.12 7.15 -6.98
N THR A 106 14.42 7.90 -7.83
CA THR A 106 14.83 9.23 -8.30
C THR A 106 13.96 10.34 -7.74
N THR A 107 12.77 10.01 -7.26
CA THR A 107 11.86 10.93 -6.59
C THR A 107 11.90 10.72 -5.08
N SER A 108 11.91 11.82 -4.34
CA SER A 108 11.73 11.83 -2.88
C SER A 108 10.38 12.41 -2.54
N HIS A 109 10.13 12.46 -1.26
CA HIS A 109 9.04 13.13 -0.62
C HIS A 109 8.17 14.06 -1.54
N PRO A 110 6.84 14.02 -1.41
CA PRO A 110 6.06 13.38 -0.32
C PRO A 110 5.60 11.94 -0.62
N ASN A 111 6.35 11.22 -1.37
CA ASN A 111 5.85 10.08 -2.12
C ASN A 111 6.47 8.75 -1.69
N HIS A 112 5.87 8.08 -0.71
CA HIS A 112 6.28 6.74 -0.31
C HIS A 112 5.96 5.67 -1.37
N VAL A 113 5.03 5.95 -2.28
CA VAL A 113 4.74 5.09 -3.43
C VAL A 113 5.62 5.50 -4.59
N LYS A 114 6.56 4.66 -5.01
CA LYS A 114 7.49 4.93 -6.12
C LYS A 114 6.93 4.50 -7.47
N ALA A 115 6.23 3.40 -7.51
CA ALA A 115 5.50 2.95 -8.70
C ALA A 115 4.33 2.08 -8.24
N LEU A 116 3.11 2.45 -8.59
CA LEU A 116 1.92 1.68 -8.28
C LEU A 116 1.05 1.54 -9.52
N MET A 117 0.83 0.30 -9.94
CA MET A 117 -0.21 -0.02 -10.91
C MET A 117 -1.45 -0.54 -10.19
N LEU A 118 -2.61 -0.15 -10.66
CA LEU A 118 -3.89 -0.69 -10.21
C LEU A 118 -4.71 -1.17 -11.40
N SER A 119 -5.62 -2.09 -11.13
CA SER A 119 -6.61 -2.57 -12.10
C SER A 119 -7.48 -1.41 -12.59
N THR A 120 -7.68 -1.28 -13.91
CA THR A 120 -8.65 -0.33 -14.47
C THR A 120 -10.08 -0.66 -14.07
N THR A 121 -10.32 -1.90 -13.67
CA THR A 121 -11.60 -2.41 -13.21
C THR A 121 -11.68 -2.39 -11.69
N ALA A 122 -12.78 -1.89 -11.15
CA ALA A 122 -13.16 -2.07 -9.76
C ALA A 122 -14.05 -3.33 -9.61
N PHE A 123 -13.91 -4.04 -8.49
CA PHE A 123 -14.66 -5.26 -8.23
C PHE A 123 -15.80 -4.97 -7.24
N ASP A 124 -17.04 -5.01 -7.72
CA ASP A 124 -18.21 -4.76 -6.87
C ASP A 124 -18.47 -5.94 -5.93
N LEU A 125 -18.37 -5.68 -4.64
CA LEU A 125 -18.53 -6.67 -3.58
C LEU A 125 -19.85 -6.55 -2.82
N GLU A 126 -20.79 -5.71 -3.28
CA GLU A 126 -22.02 -5.47 -2.49
C GLU A 126 -22.83 -6.74 -2.22
N GLU A 127 -22.85 -7.67 -3.18
CA GLU A 127 -23.58 -8.94 -3.07
C GLU A 127 -22.68 -10.14 -2.74
N SER A 128 -21.37 -9.95 -2.73
CA SER A 128 -20.41 -11.03 -2.45
C SER A 128 -20.28 -11.28 -0.95
N ARG A 129 -20.15 -12.54 -0.57
CA ARG A 129 -19.83 -12.93 0.81
C ARG A 129 -18.34 -12.82 1.08
N GLY A 130 -17.53 -13.07 0.06
CA GLY A 130 -16.09 -12.97 0.16
C GLY A 130 -15.43 -12.68 -1.18
N PHE A 131 -14.16 -12.28 -1.12
CA PHE A 131 -13.36 -11.91 -2.27
C PHE A 131 -11.91 -12.29 -2.03
N THR A 132 -11.35 -13.05 -2.95
CA THR A 132 -9.95 -13.48 -2.89
C THR A 132 -9.19 -12.96 -4.09
N VAL A 133 -8.05 -12.37 -3.84
CA VAL A 133 -7.04 -12.01 -4.85
C VAL A 133 -5.87 -12.96 -4.71
N ARG A 134 -5.42 -13.52 -5.81
CA ARG A 134 -4.25 -14.40 -5.90
C ARG A 134 -3.27 -13.87 -6.94
N VAL A 135 -2.00 -13.90 -6.62
CA VAL A 135 -0.95 -13.57 -7.59
C VAL A 135 0.34 -14.29 -7.24
N GLU A 136 1.04 -14.79 -8.26
CA GLU A 136 2.44 -15.15 -8.10
C GLU A 136 3.28 -13.88 -8.23
N MET A 137 4.13 -13.62 -7.23
CA MET A 137 4.96 -12.42 -7.19
C MET A 137 6.37 -12.74 -6.71
N ALA A 138 7.36 -12.07 -7.33
CA ALA A 138 8.74 -12.09 -6.90
C ALA A 138 9.26 -10.66 -6.75
N VAL A 139 10.09 -10.43 -5.73
CA VAL A 139 10.62 -9.11 -5.40
C VAL A 139 12.13 -9.15 -5.28
N ARG A 140 12.77 -8.06 -5.73
CA ARG A 140 14.18 -7.76 -5.47
C ARG A 140 14.27 -6.32 -5.02
N THR A 141 14.97 -6.06 -3.92
CA THR A 141 15.30 -4.70 -3.48
C THR A 141 16.79 -4.47 -3.62
N PHE A 142 17.18 -3.24 -3.92
CA PHE A 142 18.57 -2.87 -4.22
C PHE A 142 19.02 -1.75 -3.29
N GLY A 143 20.30 -1.76 -2.93
CA GLY A 143 20.96 -0.68 -2.21
C GLY A 143 20.45 -0.40 -0.78
N THR A 144 19.58 -1.23 -0.25
CA THR A 144 19.01 -1.07 1.09
C THR A 144 20.07 -1.22 2.20
N GLU A 145 21.13 -1.96 1.94
CA GLU A 145 22.30 -2.14 2.80
C GLU A 145 23.12 -0.87 2.97
N HIS A 146 22.95 0.10 2.08
CA HIS A 146 23.68 1.37 2.10
C HIS A 146 22.94 2.48 2.85
N ASN A 147 21.85 2.15 3.54
CA ASN A 147 21.09 3.16 4.26
C ASN A 147 21.89 3.76 5.42
N ALA A 148 21.84 5.09 5.54
CA ALA A 148 22.51 5.84 6.60
C ALA A 148 21.71 5.92 7.91
N PHE A 149 20.59 5.20 8.01
CA PHE A 149 19.61 5.34 9.09
C PHE A 149 19.81 4.28 10.18
N GLY A 150 20.75 3.35 9.98
CA GLY A 150 20.99 2.23 10.90
C GLY A 150 19.88 1.17 10.86
N LEU A 151 19.14 1.11 9.75
CA LEU A 151 18.09 0.12 9.57
C LEU A 151 18.65 -1.17 8.98
N GLU A 152 18.04 -2.30 9.35
CA GLU A 152 18.32 -3.57 8.69
C GLU A 152 17.91 -3.50 7.21
N PRO A 153 18.64 -4.15 6.27
CA PRO A 153 18.31 -4.09 4.84
C PRO A 153 16.88 -4.51 4.49
N GLY A 154 16.29 -5.40 5.26
CA GLY A 154 14.89 -5.83 5.11
C GLY A 154 13.89 -5.02 5.93
N ASP A 155 14.25 -3.86 6.48
CA ASP A 155 13.33 -3.02 7.22
C ASP A 155 12.18 -2.53 6.32
N PRO A 156 10.91 -2.61 6.77
CA PRO A 156 9.75 -2.24 5.93
C PRO A 156 9.72 -0.76 5.53
N ARG A 157 10.52 0.08 6.17
CA ARG A 157 10.65 1.49 5.81
C ARG A 157 11.52 1.70 4.56
N LEU A 158 12.41 0.77 4.25
CA LEU A 158 13.24 0.79 3.05
C LEU A 158 12.46 0.34 1.81
N ALA A 159 13.15 0.11 0.70
CA ALA A 159 12.51 -0.35 -0.53
C ALA A 159 11.78 -1.69 -0.35
N ASN A 160 10.55 -1.75 -0.84
CA ASN A 160 9.71 -2.94 -0.85
C ASN A 160 8.98 -3.08 -2.19
N GLY A 161 8.73 -4.33 -2.61
CA GLY A 161 7.67 -4.64 -3.56
C GLY A 161 6.37 -4.93 -2.82
N ALA A 162 5.24 -4.71 -3.47
CA ALA A 162 3.95 -4.92 -2.85
C ALA A 162 2.91 -5.53 -3.79
N LEU A 163 2.07 -6.40 -3.22
CA LEU A 163 0.72 -6.71 -3.71
C LEU A 163 -0.26 -5.83 -2.94
N VAL A 164 -1.20 -5.21 -3.65
CA VAL A 164 -2.14 -4.23 -3.07
C VAL A 164 -3.57 -4.59 -3.41
N MET A 165 -4.44 -4.62 -2.42
CA MET A 165 -5.89 -4.56 -2.58
C MET A 165 -6.40 -3.30 -1.88
N ILE A 166 -6.91 -2.34 -2.65
CA ILE A 166 -7.29 -1.01 -2.18
C ILE A 166 -8.72 -0.67 -2.54
N ASP A 167 -9.51 -0.28 -1.56
CA ASP A 167 -10.82 0.33 -1.76
C ASP A 167 -10.76 1.83 -1.52
N THR A 168 -10.75 2.61 -2.60
CA THR A 168 -10.66 4.07 -2.54
C THR A 168 -11.92 4.73 -1.98
N GLU A 169 -13.07 4.05 -1.98
CA GLU A 169 -14.31 4.57 -1.39
C GLU A 169 -14.26 4.53 0.15
N THR A 170 -13.71 3.46 0.71
CA THR A 170 -13.63 3.25 2.16
C THR A 170 -12.27 3.64 2.74
N GLY A 171 -11.25 3.74 1.91
CA GLY A 171 -9.88 4.00 2.33
C GLY A 171 -9.17 2.79 2.92
N MET A 172 -9.77 1.59 2.83
CA MET A 172 -9.14 0.37 3.32
C MET A 172 -8.12 -0.17 2.33
N VAL A 173 -6.99 -0.61 2.85
CA VAL A 173 -5.91 -1.22 2.08
C VAL A 173 -5.44 -2.49 2.78
N PHE A 174 -5.28 -3.55 2.01
CA PHE A 174 -4.68 -4.80 2.43
C PHE A 174 -3.54 -5.12 1.49
N ASP A 175 -2.34 -5.24 2.05
CA ASP A 175 -1.13 -5.35 1.26
C ASP A 175 -0.26 -6.51 1.75
N PHE A 176 0.69 -6.89 0.89
CA PHE A 176 1.94 -7.50 1.29
C PHE A 176 3.08 -6.56 0.96
N PHE A 177 3.94 -6.30 1.92
CA PHE A 177 5.24 -5.68 1.70
C PHE A 177 6.34 -6.73 1.72
N VAL A 178 7.16 -6.74 0.68
CA VAL A 178 8.17 -7.77 0.46
C VAL A 178 9.53 -7.12 0.20
N SER A 179 10.52 -7.51 0.99
CA SER A 179 11.93 -7.20 0.79
C SER A 179 12.70 -8.45 0.35
N ASN A 180 14.03 -8.35 0.23
CA ASN A 180 14.86 -9.51 -0.17
C ASN A 180 14.81 -10.68 0.79
N ASP A 181 14.48 -10.46 2.05
CA ASP A 181 14.59 -11.45 3.13
C ASP A 181 13.28 -11.67 3.89
N ARG A 182 12.27 -10.83 3.66
CA ARG A 182 11.06 -10.81 4.51
C ARG A 182 9.80 -10.47 3.72
N ILE A 183 8.71 -11.15 4.07
CA ILE A 183 7.36 -10.86 3.63
C ILE A 183 6.55 -10.42 4.84
N ARG A 184 5.76 -9.34 4.69
CA ARG A 184 4.91 -8.78 5.75
C ARG A 184 3.51 -8.49 5.23
N PRO A 185 2.47 -9.02 5.89
CA PRO A 185 1.11 -8.51 5.68
C PRO A 185 0.97 -7.09 6.21
N LEU A 186 0.22 -6.29 5.50
CA LEU A 186 -0.07 -4.91 5.89
C LEU A 186 -1.57 -4.67 5.89
N TYR A 187 -2.04 -3.96 6.90
CA TYR A 187 -3.41 -3.54 7.08
C TYR A 187 -3.44 -2.04 7.33
N GLU A 188 -4.13 -1.30 6.45
CA GLU A 188 -4.07 0.15 6.49
C GLU A 188 -5.42 0.79 6.21
N ARG A 189 -5.60 1.98 6.75
CA ARG A 189 -6.67 2.88 6.46
C ARG A 189 -6.13 4.24 6.06
N LEU A 190 -6.41 4.63 4.81
CA LEU A 190 -5.85 5.82 4.21
C LEU A 190 -6.30 7.10 4.93
N THR A 191 -5.39 8.05 5.02
CA THR A 191 -5.56 9.29 5.79
C THR A 191 -6.73 10.15 5.35
N PHE A 192 -7.07 10.15 4.06
CA PHE A 192 -8.17 10.96 3.52
C PHE A 192 -9.55 10.52 4.00
N LYS A 193 -9.69 9.29 4.52
CA LYS A 193 -10.93 8.76 5.08
C LYS A 193 -11.05 8.89 6.60
N ARG A 194 -10.06 9.44 7.29
CA ARG A 194 -10.11 9.59 8.76
C ARG A 194 -11.27 10.44 9.24
N LYS A 195 -11.52 11.59 8.59
CA LYS A 195 -12.58 12.52 8.99
C LYS A 195 -13.97 11.92 8.84
N GLU A 196 -14.19 11.17 7.77
CA GLU A 196 -15.47 10.51 7.49
C GLU A 196 -15.75 9.35 8.45
N LEU A 197 -14.71 8.75 8.98
CA LEU A 197 -14.79 7.55 9.80
C LEU A 197 -14.69 7.84 11.30
N GLY A 198 -14.72 9.12 11.70
CA GLY A 198 -14.68 9.55 13.09
C GLY A 198 -13.27 9.68 13.66
N PRO A 199 -13.08 9.57 15.00
CA PRO A 199 -11.83 9.87 15.68
C PRO A 199 -10.73 8.82 15.47
N TYR A 200 -10.99 7.79 14.67
CA TYR A 200 -10.02 6.71 14.45
C TYR A 200 -8.86 7.21 13.59
N PRO A 201 -7.61 7.04 14.04
CA PRO A 201 -6.46 7.38 13.25
C PRO A 201 -6.35 6.44 12.02
N ALA A 202 -5.68 6.90 10.97
CA ALA A 202 -5.17 5.98 9.97
C ALA A 202 -4.10 5.12 10.65
N TYR A 203 -4.03 3.87 10.26
CA TYR A 203 -3.09 2.93 10.85
C TYR A 203 -2.52 2.02 9.77
N SER A 204 -1.31 1.58 10.02
CA SER A 204 -0.68 0.51 9.28
C SER A 204 -0.27 -0.54 10.29
N ILE A 205 -0.74 -1.77 10.12
CA ILE A 205 -0.39 -2.87 11.00
C ILE A 205 0.41 -3.85 10.17
N LEU A 206 1.64 -4.08 10.58
CA LEU A 206 2.49 -5.11 10.01
C LEU A 206 2.21 -6.42 10.75
N GLY A 207 1.81 -7.44 10.00
CA GLY A 207 1.64 -8.79 10.53
C GLY A 207 2.98 -9.45 10.88
N GLU A 208 2.93 -10.75 11.18
CA GLU A 208 4.13 -11.54 11.39
C GLU A 208 5.01 -11.55 10.14
N THR A 209 6.32 -11.51 10.38
CA THR A 209 7.30 -11.55 9.29
C THR A 209 7.53 -13.00 8.86
N VAL A 210 7.45 -13.24 7.55
CA VAL A 210 7.78 -14.54 6.95
C VAL A 210 9.10 -14.43 6.20
N PRO A 211 10.07 -15.32 6.42
CA PRO A 211 11.32 -15.32 5.67
C PRO A 211 11.11 -15.64 4.19
N THR A 212 11.91 -15.03 3.33
CA THR A 212 12.01 -15.29 1.90
C THR A 212 13.43 -15.07 1.41
N GLN A 213 13.70 -15.26 0.13
CA GLN A 213 14.95 -14.91 -0.52
C GLN A 213 14.71 -13.99 -1.71
N MET A 214 15.74 -13.22 -2.04
CA MET A 214 15.69 -12.28 -3.15
C MET A 214 15.26 -12.95 -4.46
N GLY A 215 14.13 -12.55 -4.98
CA GLY A 215 13.61 -12.99 -6.27
C GLY A 215 12.89 -14.34 -6.24
N ASP A 216 12.66 -14.92 -5.07
CA ASP A 216 11.82 -16.10 -4.94
C ASP A 216 10.38 -15.78 -5.36
N TRP A 217 9.79 -16.70 -6.06
CA TRP A 217 8.39 -16.66 -6.45
C TRP A 217 7.55 -17.33 -5.39
N HIS A 218 6.54 -16.61 -4.90
CA HIS A 218 5.53 -17.13 -3.98
C HIS A 218 4.13 -16.84 -4.51
N LEU A 219 3.19 -17.70 -4.15
CA LEU A 219 1.76 -17.45 -4.35
C LEU A 219 1.21 -16.67 -3.17
N TYR A 220 0.88 -15.40 -3.40
CA TYR A 220 0.27 -14.52 -2.42
C TYR A 220 -1.24 -14.53 -2.57
N GLU A 221 -1.96 -14.61 -1.45
CA GLU A 221 -3.41 -14.50 -1.45
C GLU A 221 -3.86 -13.54 -0.36
N ILE A 222 -4.77 -12.64 -0.72
CA ILE A 222 -5.53 -11.82 0.22
C ILE A 222 -6.97 -12.26 0.12
N ARG A 223 -7.51 -12.83 1.21
CA ARG A 223 -8.88 -13.32 1.29
C ARG A 223 -9.68 -12.43 2.20
N TYR A 224 -10.66 -11.75 1.66
CA TYR A 224 -11.60 -10.92 2.40
C TYR A 224 -12.94 -11.64 2.54
N ASP A 225 -13.35 -11.91 3.77
CA ASP A 225 -14.70 -12.39 4.11
C ASP A 225 -15.54 -11.18 4.55
N ARG A 226 -16.41 -10.74 3.65
CA ARG A 226 -17.30 -9.61 3.90
C ARG A 226 -18.39 -9.92 4.91
N ALA A 227 -18.87 -11.16 4.96
CA ALA A 227 -19.90 -11.60 5.88
C ALA A 227 -19.35 -11.71 7.31
N GLY A 228 -18.17 -12.33 7.45
CA GLY A 228 -17.48 -12.52 8.72
C GLY A 228 -16.66 -11.32 9.17
N ASP A 229 -16.59 -10.24 8.36
CA ASP A 229 -15.80 -9.04 8.63
C ASP A 229 -14.33 -9.38 8.95
N ARG A 230 -13.72 -10.13 8.05
CA ARG A 230 -12.38 -10.68 8.24
C ARG A 230 -11.55 -10.59 6.98
N VAL A 231 -10.26 -10.32 7.11
CA VAL A 231 -9.27 -10.47 6.06
C VAL A 231 -8.16 -11.42 6.51
N GLU A 232 -7.65 -12.18 5.57
CA GLU A 232 -6.58 -13.16 5.78
C GLU A 232 -5.52 -13.00 4.71
N TRP A 233 -4.27 -13.14 5.12
CA TRP A 233 -3.10 -13.16 4.24
C TRP A 233 -2.51 -14.57 4.22
N TRP A 234 -2.33 -15.09 3.01
CA TRP A 234 -1.82 -16.43 2.77
C TRP A 234 -0.62 -16.38 1.84
N ILE A 235 0.37 -17.24 2.11
CA ILE A 235 1.53 -17.44 1.25
C ILE A 235 1.67 -18.93 1.02
N ASP A 236 1.75 -19.35 -0.25
CA ASP A 236 1.92 -20.75 -0.67
C ASP A 236 0.90 -21.69 0.02
N GLY A 237 -0.33 -21.24 0.15
CA GLY A 237 -1.42 -21.98 0.78
C GLY A 237 -1.38 -22.00 2.30
N LYS A 238 -0.45 -21.31 2.95
CA LYS A 238 -0.35 -21.19 4.41
C LYS A 238 -0.89 -19.85 4.89
N LEU A 239 -1.82 -19.89 5.85
CA LEU A 239 -2.28 -18.69 6.57
C LEU A 239 -1.15 -18.13 7.43
N ILE A 240 -0.82 -16.84 7.23
CA ILE A 240 0.24 -16.15 7.98
C ILE A 240 -0.29 -15.03 8.88
N ALA A 241 -1.40 -14.42 8.51
CA ALA A 241 -2.07 -13.40 9.32
C ALA A 241 -3.56 -13.39 9.05
N ALA A 242 -4.31 -12.94 10.03
CA ALA A 242 -5.74 -12.70 9.90
C ALA A 242 -6.16 -11.51 10.77
N ARG A 243 -7.14 -10.76 10.29
CA ARG A 243 -7.69 -9.60 10.98
C ARG A 243 -9.21 -9.61 10.87
N GLY A 244 -9.90 -9.49 12.01
CA GLY A 244 -11.33 -9.21 12.08
C GLY A 244 -11.60 -7.76 12.45
N ARG A 245 -12.88 -7.37 12.44
CA ARG A 245 -13.34 -6.01 12.77
C ARG A 245 -12.64 -4.97 11.89
N ILE A 246 -12.75 -5.13 10.59
CA ILE A 246 -12.09 -4.29 9.60
C ILE A 246 -12.58 -2.84 9.72
N GLY A 247 -11.63 -1.91 9.79
CA GLY A 247 -11.91 -0.47 9.96
C GLY A 247 -11.39 0.11 11.27
N ALA A 248 -11.17 -0.69 12.30
CA ALA A 248 -10.63 -0.24 13.58
C ALA A 248 -9.21 -0.78 13.82
N PRO A 249 -8.36 -0.04 14.53
CA PRO A 249 -7.10 -0.54 15.06
C PRO A 249 -7.33 -1.70 16.05
N ASP A 250 -6.27 -2.48 16.32
CA ASP A 250 -6.33 -3.55 17.30
C ASP A 250 -6.69 -3.05 18.69
N GLY A 251 -7.57 -3.79 19.36
CA GLY A 251 -7.96 -3.48 20.74
C GLY A 251 -8.83 -2.24 20.90
N MET A 252 -9.21 -1.58 19.81
CA MET A 252 -10.08 -0.41 19.84
C MET A 252 -11.47 -0.75 19.31
N ASP A 253 -12.49 -0.17 19.92
CA ASP A 253 -13.83 -0.14 19.35
C ASP A 253 -13.92 0.88 18.24
N GLY A 254 -14.49 0.48 17.13
CA GLY A 254 -14.65 1.34 15.96
C GLY A 254 -15.69 0.81 14.98
N PRO A 255 -16.11 1.66 14.05
CA PRO A 255 -17.04 1.23 13.01
C PRO A 255 -16.40 0.14 12.15
N ILE A 256 -17.17 -0.89 11.87
CA ILE A 256 -16.80 -1.87 10.86
C ILE A 256 -16.90 -1.20 9.48
N VAL A 257 -15.86 -1.33 8.69
CA VAL A 257 -15.80 -0.79 7.34
C VAL A 257 -15.77 -1.94 6.34
N LYS A 258 -16.85 -2.11 5.62
CA LYS A 258 -16.93 -3.14 4.58
C LYS A 258 -16.40 -2.61 3.26
N LEU A 259 -15.50 -3.34 2.62
CA LEU A 259 -15.06 -3.01 1.26
C LEU A 259 -16.25 -3.05 0.31
N ARG A 260 -16.24 -2.12 -0.63
CA ARG A 260 -17.31 -1.97 -1.63
C ARG A 260 -16.81 -2.24 -3.04
N ARG A 261 -15.77 -1.51 -3.45
CA ARG A 261 -15.24 -1.54 -4.82
C ARG A 261 -13.72 -1.50 -4.82
N PRO A 262 -13.04 -2.55 -4.32
CA PRO A 262 -11.59 -2.57 -4.36
C PRO A 262 -11.06 -2.65 -5.79
N HIS A 263 -9.88 -2.05 -5.95
CA HIS A 263 -8.94 -2.30 -7.03
C HIS A 263 -7.85 -3.24 -6.53
N ILE A 264 -7.22 -3.94 -7.44
CA ILE A 264 -6.06 -4.79 -7.16
C ILE A 264 -4.86 -4.28 -7.94
N GLY A 265 -3.67 -4.59 -7.47
CA GLY A 265 -2.46 -4.22 -8.18
C GLY A 265 -1.20 -4.48 -7.38
N GLY A 266 -0.16 -3.71 -7.69
CA GLY A 266 1.09 -3.81 -6.97
C GLY A 266 2.12 -2.82 -7.48
N GLY A 267 3.25 -2.77 -6.81
CA GLY A 267 4.27 -1.79 -7.15
C GLY A 267 5.46 -1.77 -6.21
N LEU A 268 6.15 -0.63 -6.21
CA LEU A 268 7.36 -0.37 -5.43
C LEU A 268 7.12 0.78 -4.45
N PHE A 269 7.60 0.61 -3.23
CA PHE A 269 7.34 1.50 -2.10
C PHE A 269 8.60 1.74 -1.28
N THR A 270 8.61 2.84 -0.54
CA THR A 270 9.44 3.08 0.65
C THR A 270 8.64 3.91 1.64
N LEU A 271 8.78 3.67 2.93
CA LEU A 271 8.09 4.45 3.96
C LEU A 271 9.00 5.53 4.57
N LEU A 272 10.22 5.72 4.04
CA LEU A 272 11.17 6.70 4.58
C LEU A 272 10.71 8.15 4.39
N ASP A 273 9.94 8.40 3.35
CA ASP A 273 9.43 9.72 3.00
C ASP A 273 7.93 9.90 3.30
N ASP A 274 7.35 9.01 4.09
CA ASP A 274 5.97 9.18 4.55
C ASP A 274 5.85 10.35 5.53
N LEU A 275 5.18 11.40 5.10
CA LEU A 275 4.92 12.59 5.92
C LEU A 275 3.93 12.37 7.05
N ASN A 276 3.15 11.32 6.97
CA ASN A 276 2.12 11.07 7.94
C ASN A 276 2.69 10.24 9.10
N ASN A 277 3.59 10.85 9.89
CA ASN A 277 4.05 10.31 11.17
C ASN A 277 2.91 9.79 12.05
N ASP A 278 1.70 10.30 11.83
CA ASP A 278 0.51 9.84 12.52
C ASP A 278 0.18 8.37 12.25
N ARG A 279 0.62 7.79 11.14
CA ARG A 279 0.40 6.38 10.87
C ARG A 279 1.20 5.48 11.78
N VAL A 280 2.45 5.89 12.04
CA VAL A 280 3.38 5.14 12.87
C VAL A 280 3.15 5.45 14.35
N ALA A 281 2.82 6.71 14.66
CA ALA A 281 2.52 7.13 16.02
C ALA A 281 1.18 6.60 16.55
N ALA A 282 0.23 6.32 15.65
CA ALA A 282 -1.07 5.76 16.05
C ALA A 282 -1.00 4.27 16.36
N ASP A 283 0.06 3.61 15.92
CA ASP A 283 0.15 2.16 16.05
C ASP A 283 0.54 1.74 17.46
N ASP A 284 1.00 2.67 18.35
CA ASP A 284 1.52 2.41 19.69
C ASP A 284 2.33 1.09 19.77
N ASN A 285 2.68 0.56 18.61
CA ASN A 285 3.41 -0.66 18.48
C ASN A 285 4.88 -0.34 18.77
N PRO A 286 5.42 -0.74 19.93
CA PRO A 286 6.82 -0.48 20.26
C PRO A 286 7.78 -1.16 19.28
N ARG A 287 7.26 -2.02 18.38
CA ARG A 287 8.00 -2.66 17.29
C ARG A 287 8.05 -1.82 16.02
N THR A 288 7.21 -0.80 15.88
CA THR A 288 7.32 0.19 14.83
C THR A 288 8.02 1.39 15.44
N PRO A 289 9.34 1.53 15.29
CA PRO A 289 10.03 2.70 15.85
C PRO A 289 9.40 3.95 15.23
N GLY A 290 8.86 4.84 16.04
CA GLY A 290 8.16 6.06 15.65
C GLY A 290 9.03 7.09 14.94
N PHE A 291 9.69 6.72 13.84
CA PHE A 291 10.72 7.56 13.24
C PHE A 291 10.79 7.49 11.73
N ILE A 292 9.71 7.85 11.10
CA ILE A 292 9.89 8.39 9.77
C ILE A 292 10.07 9.88 9.96
N ARG A 293 11.29 10.34 9.91
CA ARG A 293 11.56 11.76 9.89
C ARG A 293 11.29 12.26 8.47
N SER A 294 10.45 13.25 8.34
CA SER A 294 10.06 13.87 7.07
C SER A 294 11.23 14.48 6.24
N ASN A 295 12.44 14.39 6.74
CA ASN A 295 13.65 14.93 6.11
C ASN A 295 14.69 13.86 5.72
N TRP A 296 14.34 12.58 5.76
CA TRP A 296 15.24 11.55 5.29
C TRP A 296 15.22 11.49 3.76
N ASP A 297 16.39 11.64 3.15
CA ASP A 297 16.51 11.44 1.71
C ASP A 297 16.51 9.94 1.41
N ASP A 298 15.45 9.48 0.80
CA ASP A 298 15.27 8.09 0.40
C ASP A 298 16.02 7.72 -0.89
N ARG A 299 16.71 8.71 -1.52
CA ARG A 299 17.45 8.54 -2.77
C ARG A 299 18.90 8.10 -2.59
N PHE A 300 19.26 7.50 -1.46
CA PHE A 300 20.64 7.05 -1.17
C PHE A 300 21.13 5.89 -2.06
N GLY A 301 20.36 5.47 -3.05
CA GLY A 301 20.71 4.39 -3.97
C GLY A 301 19.78 3.17 -3.86
N GLN A 302 18.82 3.20 -2.96
CA GLN A 302 17.82 2.15 -2.89
C GLN A 302 16.90 2.14 -4.12
N GLY A 303 16.40 0.96 -4.43
CA GLY A 303 15.48 0.73 -5.54
C GLY A 303 14.84 -0.64 -5.43
N GLY A 304 14.10 -1.05 -6.46
CA GLY A 304 13.45 -2.35 -6.45
C GLY A 304 13.00 -2.83 -7.81
N GLN A 305 12.68 -4.10 -7.84
CA GLN A 305 12.01 -4.78 -8.94
C GLN A 305 10.92 -5.66 -8.36
N VAL A 306 9.72 -5.56 -8.91
CA VAL A 306 8.63 -6.48 -8.60
C VAL A 306 8.12 -7.10 -9.89
N SER A 307 7.97 -8.42 -9.88
CA SER A 307 7.47 -9.19 -11.02
C SER A 307 6.22 -9.94 -10.62
N PHE A 308 5.25 -9.96 -11.52
CA PHE A 308 3.97 -10.60 -11.31
C PHE A 308 3.70 -11.63 -12.40
N ARG A 309 3.02 -12.73 -12.00
CA ARG A 309 2.37 -13.67 -12.89
C ARG A 309 0.92 -13.82 -12.46
N LYS A 310 0.02 -13.95 -13.40
CA LYS A 310 -1.35 -14.38 -13.25
C LYS A 310 -2.10 -13.82 -12.03
N PHE A 311 -2.73 -12.68 -12.21
CA PHE A 311 -3.72 -12.20 -11.23
C PHE A 311 -5.04 -12.96 -11.40
N GLU A 312 -5.45 -13.65 -10.35
CA GLU A 312 -6.73 -14.34 -10.24
C GLU A 312 -7.60 -13.72 -9.16
N ILE A 313 -8.89 -13.76 -9.41
CA ILE A 313 -9.90 -13.27 -8.49
C ILE A 313 -10.94 -14.36 -8.31
N GLN A 314 -11.36 -14.58 -7.08
CA GLN A 314 -12.44 -15.48 -6.74
C GLN A 314 -13.44 -14.77 -5.84
N ALA A 315 -14.72 -14.82 -6.17
CA ALA A 315 -15.82 -14.43 -5.28
C ALA A 315 -16.41 -15.64 -4.57
N SER A 316 -16.89 -15.47 -3.36
CA SER A 316 -17.56 -16.50 -2.56
C SER A 316 -18.89 -15.99 -2.00
#